data_f5d74be4ca225f398c951c31b1ecea0e
#
_entry.id   f5d74be4ca225f398c951c31b1ecea0e
#
_cell.length_a   1.000
_cell.length_b   1.000
_cell.length_c   1.000
_cell.angle_alpha   90.00
_cell.angle_beta   90.00
_cell.angle_gamma   90.00
#
_symmetry.space_group_name_H-M   'P 1'
#
loop_
_entity.id
_entity.type
_entity.pdbx_description
1 polymer ?
#
loop_
_entity_poly.entity_id
_entity_poly.type
_entity_poly.pdbx_seq_one_letter_code
_entity_poly.pdbx_strand_id
1 'polypeptide(L)'
;MSKRILALLIPVLVLSALSFTPPAERYFEIAKNLDIMASVFKEVNALYVDEVNPNQLMRTGIDAMLASLDPYTNFIAEDEVENYRTLNTGQYGGIGALTRTIGKRTVVTMVYKGFPADKNGLKVGDEIIRMDEVDLDKLSIDEANRLMRGQVGTPVKLLIKREGEPAPLEFSFKREKIKISNVPYFGMVSRHVGYLQLTDFTPDAGKEVKNAVVSLKEQGATSIILDLRDNPGGLLMEAVNICNIFIPKGKKVVSTQGKVKEHNVTYETLNNPVDLEIPLAVLINRGSASASEIVAGTLQDYDRAVIIGEKSFGKGLVQLSRSLSYNAQVKITTAKYYTPTGRCIQVLDYSHRREDGSVGAIPDSVKKEFATEQGRPVFDGGGIDPDILIPSGEISSLARVLYANGLIFDFGTQYAAKHPSIASPKDFDLSDQDYSDFLTWVKSRPFDYNSPLEEGLEHLKELAKEEKYYDEFKPKFDQLADLIKEQKKADLLTFKDQIKTLLEKDIASRYYLETGSVEVTFKNDKVIKRSIEMLGSPAEYKRTLGKI
;
A
#
# COMPACT_ATOMS: atom_id res chain seq x y z
N MET A 1 59.11 37.37 21.57
CA MET A 1 57.90 36.68 22.11
C MET A 1 58.22 36.20 23.54
N SER A 2 57.44 36.64 24.52
CA SER A 2 57.73 36.29 25.91
C SER A 2 57.40 34.80 26.18
N LYS A 3 58.20 34.17 27.05
CA LYS A 3 58.00 32.75 27.49
C LYS A 3 56.57 32.46 27.97
N ARG A 4 55.78 33.46 28.32
CA ARG A 4 54.37 33.37 28.74
C ARG A 4 53.41 33.19 27.55
N ILE A 5 53.73 33.69 26.34
CA ILE A 5 52.93 33.50 25.13
C ILE A 5 53.14 32.07 24.56
N LEU A 6 54.38 31.56 24.67
CA LEU A 6 54.69 30.19 24.27
C LEU A 6 54.00 29.15 25.15
N ALA A 7 53.90 29.41 26.47
CA ALA A 7 53.22 28.53 27.43
C ALA A 7 51.68 28.46 27.27
N LEU A 8 51.06 29.47 26.67
CA LEU A 8 49.62 29.46 26.33
C LEU A 8 49.31 28.88 24.93
N LEU A 9 50.28 28.91 24.00
CA LEU A 9 50.12 28.34 22.69
C LEU A 9 50.22 26.80 22.66
N ILE A 10 50.99 26.19 23.57
CA ILE A 10 51.13 24.73 23.66
C ILE A 10 49.82 24.03 24.06
N PRO A 11 49.07 24.42 25.12
CA PRO A 11 47.77 23.78 25.43
C PRO A 11 46.69 24.01 24.38
N VAL A 12 46.69 25.17 23.68
CA VAL A 12 45.76 25.42 22.57
C VAL A 12 46.07 24.54 21.37
N LEU A 13 47.34 24.30 21.05
CA LEU A 13 47.76 23.36 19.99
C LEU A 13 47.46 21.91 20.38
N VAL A 14 47.64 21.52 21.64
CA VAL A 14 47.28 20.16 22.12
C VAL A 14 45.76 19.98 22.18
N LEU A 15 44.97 20.99 22.60
CA LEU A 15 43.51 20.93 22.52
C LEU A 15 42.99 20.88 21.07
N SER A 16 43.61 21.60 20.12
CA SER A 16 43.23 21.51 18.71
C SER A 16 43.63 20.19 18.06
N ALA A 17 44.73 19.56 18.50
CA ALA A 17 45.12 18.21 18.03
C ALA A 17 44.22 17.10 18.58
N LEU A 18 43.63 17.27 19.77
CA LEU A 18 42.65 16.34 20.36
C LEU A 18 41.25 16.45 19.74
N SER A 19 40.97 17.51 18.96
CA SER A 19 39.68 17.71 18.29
C SER A 19 39.61 17.11 16.88
N PHE A 20 40.66 16.46 16.39
CA PHE A 20 40.74 15.89 15.02
C PHE A 20 40.99 14.38 15.05
N THR A 21 40.12 13.61 15.72
CA THR A 21 40.08 12.18 15.52
C THR A 21 38.64 11.73 15.32
N PRO A 22 38.18 11.57 14.09
CA PRO A 22 37.26 10.48 13.85
C PRO A 22 37.27 9.82 12.47
N PRO A 23 37.80 10.32 11.35
CA PRO A 23 37.63 9.54 10.12
C PRO A 23 38.47 8.25 10.08
N ALA A 24 39.71 8.28 10.56
CA ALA A 24 40.65 7.16 10.42
C ALA A 24 40.26 5.94 11.26
N GLU A 25 39.81 6.13 12.49
CA GLU A 25 39.39 5.03 13.38
C GLU A 25 38.14 4.33 12.84
N ARG A 26 37.18 5.09 12.35
CA ARG A 26 35.97 4.56 11.76
C ARG A 26 36.24 3.79 10.45
N TYR A 27 37.12 4.28 9.60
CA TYR A 27 37.50 3.57 8.37
C TYR A 27 38.27 2.28 8.69
N PHE A 28 39.11 2.30 9.70
CA PHE A 28 39.79 1.11 10.20
C PHE A 28 38.80 0.05 10.70
N GLU A 29 37.84 0.44 11.54
CA GLU A 29 36.80 -0.48 12.03
C GLU A 29 35.95 -1.07 10.88
N ILE A 30 35.60 -0.28 9.88
CA ILE A 30 34.89 -0.77 8.69
C ILE A 30 35.73 -1.82 7.94
N ALA A 31 37.01 -1.51 7.66
CA ALA A 31 37.90 -2.42 6.94
C ALA A 31 38.10 -3.72 7.71
N LYS A 32 38.37 -3.64 9.03
CA LYS A 32 38.50 -4.80 9.92
C LYS A 32 37.27 -5.70 9.91
N ASN A 33 36.08 -5.11 10.04
CA ASN A 33 34.83 -5.87 10.06
C ASN A 33 34.52 -6.52 8.71
N LEU A 34 34.86 -5.89 7.59
CA LEU A 34 34.73 -6.48 6.26
C LEU A 34 35.70 -7.67 6.08
N ASP A 35 36.93 -7.57 6.58
CA ASP A 35 37.90 -8.67 6.53
C ASP A 35 37.46 -9.86 7.38
N ILE A 36 36.94 -9.60 8.60
CA ILE A 36 36.37 -10.65 9.45
C ILE A 36 35.21 -11.33 8.75
N MET A 37 34.28 -10.56 8.17
CA MET A 37 33.10 -11.11 7.47
C MET A 37 33.52 -11.99 6.28
N ALA A 38 34.48 -11.52 5.49
CA ALA A 38 35.00 -12.28 4.35
C ALA A 38 35.69 -13.60 4.80
N SER A 39 36.45 -13.54 5.92
CA SER A 39 37.09 -14.72 6.50
C SER A 39 36.05 -15.73 7.01
N VAL A 40 35.04 -15.28 7.77
CA VAL A 40 33.97 -16.15 8.26
C VAL A 40 33.22 -16.80 7.08
N PHE A 41 32.86 -16.00 6.06
CA PHE A 41 32.18 -16.51 4.88
C PHE A 41 33.01 -17.61 4.16
N LYS A 42 34.31 -17.39 4.01
CA LYS A 42 35.22 -18.36 3.40
C LYS A 42 35.31 -19.65 4.22
N GLU A 43 35.51 -19.55 5.54
CA GLU A 43 35.66 -20.74 6.40
C GLU A 43 34.34 -21.54 6.47
N VAL A 44 33.18 -20.89 6.54
CA VAL A 44 31.87 -21.56 6.50
C VAL A 44 31.68 -22.33 5.19
N ASN A 45 31.95 -21.70 4.05
CA ASN A 45 31.84 -22.38 2.75
C ASN A 45 32.85 -23.53 2.57
N ALA A 46 34.00 -23.50 3.27
CA ALA A 46 35.02 -24.54 3.16
C ALA A 46 34.81 -25.70 4.14
N LEU A 47 34.27 -25.45 5.32
CA LEU A 47 34.30 -26.40 6.45
C LEU A 47 32.95 -26.81 6.99
N TYR A 48 31.84 -26.16 6.59
CA TYR A 48 30.52 -26.54 7.09
C TYR A 48 30.18 -27.99 6.68
N VAL A 49 29.53 -28.74 7.58
CA VAL A 49 29.29 -30.17 7.43
C VAL A 49 28.46 -30.53 6.20
N ASP A 50 27.51 -29.69 5.81
CA ASP A 50 26.70 -29.87 4.63
C ASP A 50 27.06 -28.84 3.53
N GLU A 51 26.71 -29.13 2.27
CA GLU A 51 26.87 -28.16 1.18
C GLU A 51 25.99 -26.91 1.43
N VAL A 52 26.61 -25.74 1.35
CA VAL A 52 25.94 -24.45 1.48
C VAL A 52 25.84 -23.74 0.14
N ASN A 53 24.75 -23.05 -0.12
CA ASN A 53 24.65 -22.17 -1.26
C ASN A 53 25.27 -20.80 -0.91
N PRO A 54 26.42 -20.42 -1.50
CA PRO A 54 27.11 -19.17 -1.17
C PRO A 54 26.26 -17.92 -1.40
N ASN A 55 25.45 -17.91 -2.46
CA ASN A 55 24.58 -16.75 -2.79
C ASN A 55 23.48 -16.58 -1.75
N GLN A 56 22.84 -17.67 -1.34
CA GLN A 56 21.79 -17.64 -0.32
C GLN A 56 22.36 -17.26 1.05
N LEU A 57 23.52 -17.78 1.42
CA LEU A 57 24.19 -17.44 2.69
C LEU A 57 24.54 -15.95 2.75
N MET A 58 25.14 -15.42 1.68
CA MET A 58 25.47 -14.00 1.56
C MET A 58 24.20 -13.13 1.61
N ARG A 59 23.15 -13.51 0.88
CA ARG A 59 21.86 -12.81 0.87
C ARG A 59 21.27 -12.72 2.28
N THR A 60 21.24 -13.83 3.01
CA THR A 60 20.75 -13.88 4.40
C THR A 60 21.52 -12.90 5.30
N GLY A 61 22.85 -12.85 5.18
CA GLY A 61 23.67 -11.92 5.95
C GLY A 61 23.39 -10.45 5.62
N ILE A 62 23.25 -10.11 4.34
CA ILE A 62 22.93 -8.75 3.87
C ILE A 62 21.52 -8.36 4.38
N ASP A 63 20.52 -9.20 4.19
CA ASP A 63 19.15 -8.90 4.59
C ASP A 63 19.03 -8.72 6.11
N ALA A 64 19.71 -9.55 6.91
CA ALA A 64 19.76 -9.41 8.37
C ALA A 64 20.42 -8.09 8.80
N MET A 65 21.53 -7.71 8.18
CA MET A 65 22.22 -6.44 8.44
C MET A 65 21.31 -5.24 8.13
N LEU A 66 20.62 -5.25 6.99
CA LEU A 66 19.75 -4.15 6.58
C LEU A 66 18.48 -4.08 7.43
N ALA A 67 17.87 -5.21 7.76
CA ALA A 67 16.70 -5.31 8.64
C ALA A 67 16.97 -4.78 10.06
N SER A 68 18.24 -4.82 10.51
CA SER A 68 18.63 -4.22 11.79
C SER A 68 18.50 -2.69 11.82
N LEU A 69 18.39 -2.03 10.67
CA LEU A 69 18.24 -0.57 10.55
C LEU A 69 16.75 -0.18 10.54
N ASP A 70 16.04 -0.57 9.51
CA ASP A 70 14.60 -0.34 9.31
C ASP A 70 14.05 -1.28 8.21
N PRO A 71 12.72 -1.46 8.08
CA PRO A 71 12.13 -2.37 7.10
C PRO A 71 12.14 -1.82 5.65
N TYR A 72 12.59 -0.59 5.43
CA TYR A 72 12.59 0.06 4.12
C TYR A 72 13.97 0.07 3.46
N THR A 73 15.02 -0.22 4.25
CA THR A 73 16.39 -0.37 3.75
C THR A 73 16.59 -1.80 3.29
N ASN A 74 16.66 -2.00 1.95
CA ASN A 74 16.60 -3.33 1.34
C ASN A 74 17.68 -3.50 0.27
N PHE A 75 18.20 -4.72 0.16
CA PHE A 75 19.02 -5.16 -0.97
C PHE A 75 18.11 -5.70 -2.08
N ILE A 76 18.41 -5.31 -3.32
CA ILE A 76 17.70 -5.69 -4.53
C ILE A 76 18.70 -6.45 -5.39
N ALA A 77 18.53 -7.75 -5.49
CA ALA A 77 19.39 -8.61 -6.32
C ALA A 77 19.14 -8.37 -7.81
N GLU A 78 20.08 -8.80 -8.65
CA GLU A 78 20.02 -8.61 -10.12
C GLU A 78 18.69 -9.09 -10.72
N ASP A 79 18.20 -10.25 -10.31
CA ASP A 79 16.95 -10.85 -10.79
C ASP A 79 15.69 -10.13 -10.29
N GLU A 80 15.80 -9.27 -9.27
CA GLU A 80 14.70 -8.46 -8.70
C GLU A 80 14.66 -7.05 -9.29
N VAL A 81 15.73 -6.58 -9.96
CA VAL A 81 15.85 -5.18 -10.43
C VAL A 81 14.72 -4.80 -11.40
N GLU A 82 14.32 -5.70 -12.30
CA GLU A 82 13.24 -5.40 -13.26
C GLU A 82 11.89 -5.29 -12.56
N ASN A 83 11.61 -6.11 -11.56
CA ASN A 83 10.41 -5.98 -10.72
C ASN A 83 10.41 -4.65 -9.95
N TYR A 84 11.55 -4.31 -9.35
CA TYR A 84 11.72 -3.04 -8.65
C TYR A 84 11.54 -1.84 -9.57
N ARG A 85 12.09 -1.91 -10.79
CA ARG A 85 11.88 -0.90 -11.83
C ARG A 85 10.40 -0.74 -12.21
N THR A 86 9.69 -1.86 -12.38
CA THR A 86 8.26 -1.87 -12.69
C THR A 86 7.46 -1.15 -11.60
N LEU A 87 7.72 -1.47 -10.33
CA LEU A 87 7.05 -0.81 -9.19
C LEU A 87 7.29 0.71 -9.16
N ASN A 88 8.51 1.14 -9.49
CA ASN A 88 8.85 2.58 -9.46
C ASN A 88 8.37 3.35 -10.70
N THR A 89 8.20 2.69 -11.83
CA THR A 89 7.83 3.35 -13.09
C THR A 89 6.38 3.15 -13.49
N GLY A 90 5.68 2.19 -12.87
CA GLY A 90 4.33 1.79 -13.29
C GLY A 90 4.28 1.21 -14.71
N GLN A 91 5.45 0.76 -15.26
CA GLN A 91 5.55 0.32 -16.64
C GLN A 91 6.26 -1.04 -16.73
N TYR A 92 5.74 -1.92 -17.57
CA TYR A 92 6.36 -3.23 -17.86
C TYR A 92 5.99 -3.73 -19.25
N GLY A 93 6.77 -4.66 -19.78
CA GLY A 93 6.40 -5.41 -20.97
C GLY A 93 5.49 -6.57 -20.57
N GLY A 94 4.30 -6.68 -21.16
CA GLY A 94 3.35 -7.71 -20.77
C GLY A 94 2.07 -7.74 -21.60
N ILE A 95 1.07 -8.42 -21.06
CA ILE A 95 -0.22 -8.63 -21.74
C ILE A 95 -1.31 -7.63 -21.32
N GLY A 96 -1.12 -6.90 -20.23
CA GLY A 96 -2.13 -5.96 -19.71
C GLY A 96 -3.27 -6.65 -18.95
N ALA A 97 -2.94 -7.67 -18.17
CA ALA A 97 -3.85 -8.32 -17.24
C ALA A 97 -3.18 -8.55 -15.88
N LEU A 98 -3.98 -8.55 -14.82
CA LEU A 98 -3.58 -9.05 -13.50
C LEU A 98 -4.09 -10.47 -13.33
N THR A 99 -3.25 -11.30 -12.74
CA THR A 99 -3.58 -12.67 -12.41
C THR A 99 -3.38 -12.95 -10.94
N ARG A 100 -4.10 -13.94 -10.44
CA ARG A 100 -3.99 -14.42 -9.06
C ARG A 100 -4.03 -15.94 -9.07
N THR A 101 -3.27 -16.56 -8.17
CA THR A 101 -3.39 -18.00 -7.94
C THR A 101 -4.43 -18.27 -6.85
N ILE A 102 -5.42 -19.10 -7.16
CA ILE A 102 -6.45 -19.60 -6.24
C ILE A 102 -6.31 -21.12 -6.20
N GLY A 103 -5.80 -21.63 -5.08
CA GLY A 103 -5.37 -23.03 -4.99
C GLY A 103 -4.25 -23.32 -5.98
N LYS A 104 -4.52 -24.15 -7.01
CA LYS A 104 -3.57 -24.44 -8.10
C LYS A 104 -3.91 -23.73 -9.41
N ARG A 105 -4.96 -22.91 -9.43
CA ARG A 105 -5.45 -22.23 -10.64
C ARG A 105 -4.88 -20.83 -10.75
N THR A 106 -4.34 -20.47 -11.90
CA THR A 106 -3.98 -19.10 -12.23
C THR A 106 -5.15 -18.44 -12.97
N VAL A 107 -5.81 -17.48 -12.35
CA VAL A 107 -7.01 -16.82 -12.87
C VAL A 107 -6.78 -15.35 -13.18
N VAL A 108 -7.44 -14.85 -14.20
CA VAL A 108 -7.42 -13.42 -14.58
C VAL A 108 -8.37 -12.67 -13.65
N THR A 109 -7.83 -11.73 -12.86
CA THR A 109 -8.61 -10.93 -11.91
C THR A 109 -8.89 -9.52 -12.40
N MET A 110 -8.10 -9.00 -13.35
CA MET A 110 -8.31 -7.71 -13.98
C MET A 110 -7.74 -7.73 -15.40
N VAL A 111 -8.39 -7.02 -16.30
CA VAL A 111 -7.91 -6.76 -17.66
C VAL A 111 -7.86 -5.26 -17.85
N TYR A 112 -6.70 -4.72 -18.23
CA TYR A 112 -6.54 -3.29 -18.48
C TYR A 112 -7.04 -2.93 -19.86
N LYS A 113 -7.98 -2.00 -19.92
CA LYS A 113 -8.64 -1.58 -21.15
C LYS A 113 -7.64 -1.04 -22.18
N GLY A 114 -7.78 -1.49 -23.44
CA GLY A 114 -6.97 -1.04 -24.57
C GLY A 114 -5.60 -1.73 -24.71
N PHE A 115 -5.24 -2.66 -23.85
CA PHE A 115 -4.02 -3.46 -23.93
C PHE A 115 -4.25 -4.84 -24.58
N PRO A 116 -3.21 -5.63 -24.87
CA PRO A 116 -3.33 -6.87 -25.62
C PRO A 116 -4.38 -7.85 -25.11
N ALA A 117 -4.46 -8.05 -23.79
CA ALA A 117 -5.44 -8.93 -23.18
C ALA A 117 -6.89 -8.51 -23.52
N ASP A 118 -7.19 -7.22 -23.35
CA ASP A 118 -8.51 -6.64 -23.64
C ASP A 118 -8.84 -6.71 -25.16
N LYS A 119 -7.89 -6.25 -26.00
CA LYS A 119 -8.05 -6.25 -27.48
C LYS A 119 -8.31 -7.63 -28.06
N ASN A 120 -7.81 -8.67 -27.41
CA ASN A 120 -7.98 -10.04 -27.84
C ASN A 120 -9.11 -10.79 -27.09
N GLY A 121 -9.84 -10.13 -26.20
CA GLY A 121 -11.02 -10.67 -25.56
C GLY A 121 -10.76 -11.61 -24.39
N LEU A 122 -9.60 -11.50 -23.72
CA LEU A 122 -9.37 -12.13 -22.43
C LEU A 122 -10.29 -11.45 -21.40
N LYS A 123 -10.89 -12.23 -20.50
CA LYS A 123 -11.89 -11.74 -19.55
C LYS A 123 -11.48 -12.00 -18.10
N VAL A 124 -11.98 -11.17 -17.20
CA VAL A 124 -11.95 -11.48 -15.75
C VAL A 124 -12.72 -12.77 -15.52
N GLY A 125 -12.12 -13.71 -14.81
CA GLY A 125 -12.68 -15.05 -14.58
C GLY A 125 -12.03 -16.15 -15.43
N ASP A 126 -11.30 -15.81 -16.50
CA ASP A 126 -10.57 -16.81 -17.29
C ASP A 126 -9.48 -17.48 -16.44
N GLU A 127 -9.42 -18.81 -16.49
CA GLU A 127 -8.36 -19.61 -15.89
C GLU A 127 -7.29 -19.90 -16.94
N ILE A 128 -6.06 -19.47 -16.71
CA ILE A 128 -4.94 -19.73 -17.62
C ILE A 128 -4.36 -21.10 -17.28
N ILE A 129 -4.55 -22.06 -18.20
CA ILE A 129 -4.06 -23.43 -18.06
C ILE A 129 -2.60 -23.51 -18.47
N ARG A 130 -2.27 -22.92 -19.64
CA ARG A 130 -0.93 -22.98 -20.22
C ARG A 130 -0.56 -21.64 -20.85
N MET A 131 0.70 -21.32 -20.73
CA MET A 131 1.31 -20.17 -21.38
C MET A 131 2.54 -20.63 -22.17
N ASP A 132 2.50 -20.34 -23.47
CA ASP A 132 3.44 -20.94 -24.43
C ASP A 132 3.46 -22.48 -24.28
N GLU A 133 4.57 -23.11 -23.98
CA GLU A 133 4.68 -24.57 -23.77
C GLU A 133 4.64 -24.98 -22.28
N VAL A 134 4.33 -24.02 -21.35
CA VAL A 134 4.43 -24.24 -19.90
C VAL A 134 3.04 -24.32 -19.26
N ASP A 135 2.74 -25.43 -18.58
CA ASP A 135 1.54 -25.59 -17.76
C ASP A 135 1.69 -24.81 -16.45
N LEU A 136 0.73 -23.94 -16.15
CA LEU A 136 0.84 -23.01 -15.03
C LEU A 136 0.53 -23.66 -13.67
N ASP A 137 -0.18 -24.78 -13.63
CA ASP A 137 -0.49 -25.53 -12.41
C ASP A 137 0.74 -26.14 -11.71
N LYS A 138 1.87 -26.21 -12.44
CA LYS A 138 3.16 -26.74 -11.97
C LYS A 138 4.09 -25.66 -11.44
N LEU A 139 3.73 -24.39 -11.59
CA LEU A 139 4.58 -23.25 -11.24
C LEU A 139 4.19 -22.63 -9.91
N SER A 140 5.17 -22.02 -9.25
CA SER A 140 4.91 -21.06 -8.18
C SER A 140 4.24 -19.78 -8.71
N ILE A 141 3.61 -19.02 -7.81
CA ILE A 141 2.97 -17.73 -8.15
C ILE A 141 3.97 -16.78 -8.83
N ASP A 142 5.21 -16.73 -8.33
CA ASP A 142 6.23 -15.83 -8.85
C ASP A 142 6.72 -16.25 -10.24
N GLU A 143 6.82 -17.54 -10.50
CA GLU A 143 7.17 -18.06 -11.82
C GLU A 143 6.06 -17.77 -12.84
N ALA A 144 4.80 -18.01 -12.49
CA ALA A 144 3.66 -17.69 -13.35
C ALA A 144 3.61 -16.18 -13.67
N ASN A 145 3.79 -15.31 -12.68
CA ASN A 145 3.84 -13.86 -12.88
C ASN A 145 5.03 -13.42 -13.76
N ARG A 146 6.18 -14.07 -13.65
CA ARG A 146 7.33 -13.80 -14.53
C ARG A 146 7.05 -14.14 -15.99
N LEU A 147 6.34 -15.23 -16.26
CA LEU A 147 5.95 -15.59 -17.62
C LEU A 147 4.99 -14.59 -18.26
N MET A 148 4.06 -14.01 -17.47
CA MET A 148 3.12 -13.00 -17.98
C MET A 148 3.83 -11.73 -18.46
N ARG A 149 4.99 -11.42 -17.89
CA ARG A 149 5.86 -10.32 -18.29
C ARG A 149 6.87 -10.79 -19.31
N GLY A 150 7.51 -9.86 -19.99
CA GLY A 150 8.56 -10.16 -20.96
C GLY A 150 8.84 -8.98 -21.88
N GLN A 151 9.78 -9.20 -22.80
CA GLN A 151 10.20 -8.16 -23.73
C GLN A 151 9.03 -7.74 -24.65
N VAL A 152 8.87 -6.42 -24.81
CA VAL A 152 7.90 -5.84 -25.72
C VAL A 152 8.10 -6.38 -27.14
N GLY A 153 7.00 -6.72 -27.81
CA GLY A 153 6.99 -7.29 -29.17
C GLY A 153 7.14 -8.81 -29.22
N THR A 154 7.48 -9.50 -28.12
CA THR A 154 7.55 -10.95 -28.10
C THR A 154 6.15 -11.58 -28.14
N PRO A 155 5.95 -12.68 -28.90
CA PRO A 155 4.69 -13.39 -28.93
C PRO A 155 4.39 -14.06 -27.59
N VAL A 156 3.12 -14.28 -27.31
CA VAL A 156 2.63 -15.09 -26.20
C VAL A 156 1.41 -15.88 -26.68
N LYS A 157 1.34 -17.15 -26.29
CA LYS A 157 0.19 -18.02 -26.53
C LYS A 157 -0.40 -18.40 -25.18
N LEU A 158 -1.71 -18.29 -25.06
CA LEU A 158 -2.45 -18.69 -23.86
C LEU A 158 -3.44 -19.77 -24.22
N LEU A 159 -3.51 -20.83 -23.43
CA LEU A 159 -4.63 -21.76 -23.38
C LEU A 159 -5.39 -21.46 -22.10
N ILE A 160 -6.66 -21.07 -22.23
CA ILE A 160 -7.49 -20.71 -21.09
C ILE A 160 -8.74 -21.58 -21.00
N LYS A 161 -9.25 -21.74 -19.79
CA LYS A 161 -10.58 -22.27 -19.53
C LYS A 161 -11.49 -21.10 -19.11
N ARG A 162 -12.63 -20.98 -19.77
CA ARG A 162 -13.66 -19.98 -19.49
C ARG A 162 -14.93 -20.66 -19.01
N GLU A 163 -15.53 -20.13 -17.93
CA GLU A 163 -16.82 -20.63 -17.44
C GLU A 163 -17.90 -20.48 -18.53
N GLY A 164 -18.67 -21.53 -18.74
CA GLY A 164 -19.71 -21.58 -19.79
C GLY A 164 -19.22 -22.01 -21.17
N GLU A 165 -17.91 -22.12 -21.43
CA GLU A 165 -17.38 -22.63 -22.69
C GLU A 165 -17.09 -24.14 -22.60
N PRO A 166 -17.50 -24.94 -23.62
CA PRO A 166 -17.36 -26.39 -23.57
C PRO A 166 -15.92 -26.90 -23.76
N ALA A 167 -15.03 -26.07 -24.30
CA ALA A 167 -13.64 -26.42 -24.57
C ALA A 167 -12.71 -25.23 -24.22
N PRO A 168 -11.42 -25.50 -23.92
CA PRO A 168 -10.43 -24.43 -23.73
C PRO A 168 -10.29 -23.55 -24.97
N LEU A 169 -10.04 -22.26 -24.77
CA LEU A 169 -9.85 -21.25 -25.79
C LEU A 169 -8.37 -20.92 -25.95
N GLU A 170 -7.93 -20.74 -27.18
CA GLU A 170 -6.56 -20.34 -27.50
C GLU A 170 -6.50 -18.85 -27.86
N PHE A 171 -5.52 -18.14 -27.28
CA PHE A 171 -5.19 -16.76 -27.59
C PHE A 171 -3.76 -16.65 -28.04
N SER A 172 -3.49 -15.82 -29.04
CA SER A 172 -2.13 -15.51 -29.49
C SER A 172 -2.03 -14.03 -29.80
N PHE A 173 -1.13 -13.34 -29.12
CA PHE A 173 -0.87 -11.92 -29.30
C PHE A 173 0.58 -11.56 -28.88
N LYS A 174 0.95 -10.30 -29.05
CA LYS A 174 2.29 -9.84 -28.67
C LYS A 174 2.22 -9.04 -27.36
N ARG A 175 3.28 -9.14 -26.55
CA ARG A 175 3.44 -8.28 -25.40
C ARG A 175 3.63 -6.84 -25.84
N GLU A 176 2.94 -5.92 -25.18
CA GLU A 176 3.08 -4.48 -25.37
C GLU A 176 3.69 -3.83 -24.10
N LYS A 177 4.11 -2.58 -24.23
CA LYS A 177 4.47 -1.76 -23.07
C LYS A 177 3.18 -1.38 -22.34
N ILE A 178 2.99 -1.91 -21.16
CA ILE A 178 1.86 -1.62 -20.28
C ILE A 178 2.24 -0.46 -19.39
N LYS A 179 1.41 0.58 -19.33
CA LYS A 179 1.48 1.66 -18.35
C LYS A 179 0.22 1.60 -17.50
N ILE A 180 0.41 1.34 -16.21
CA ILE A 180 -0.68 1.36 -15.23
C ILE A 180 -0.97 2.83 -14.91
N SER A 181 -2.25 3.24 -14.94
CA SER A 181 -2.66 4.60 -14.57
C SER A 181 -2.52 4.81 -13.07
N ASN A 182 -1.97 5.95 -12.67
CA ASN A 182 -1.96 6.37 -11.28
C ASN A 182 -3.38 6.76 -10.80
N VAL A 183 -4.21 7.24 -11.73
CA VAL A 183 -5.62 7.59 -11.50
C VAL A 183 -6.50 6.63 -12.29
N PRO A 184 -6.75 5.42 -11.75
CA PRO A 184 -7.54 4.40 -12.45
C PRO A 184 -9.00 4.80 -12.64
N TYR A 185 -9.49 5.68 -11.77
CA TYR A 185 -10.86 6.16 -11.84
C TYR A 185 -10.96 7.65 -11.47
N PHE A 186 -11.76 8.38 -12.24
CA PHE A 186 -12.34 9.67 -11.87
C PHE A 186 -13.72 9.85 -12.51
N GLY A 187 -14.63 10.52 -11.82
CA GLY A 187 -15.99 10.74 -12.29
C GLY A 187 -16.84 11.51 -11.29
N MET A 188 -18.03 11.92 -11.70
CA MET A 188 -18.99 12.57 -10.80
C MET A 188 -19.60 11.53 -9.84
N VAL A 189 -19.42 11.72 -8.52
CA VAL A 189 -20.02 10.87 -7.48
C VAL A 189 -21.39 11.41 -7.01
N SER A 190 -21.65 12.70 -7.26
CA SER A 190 -22.96 13.34 -7.10
C SER A 190 -23.10 14.47 -8.14
N ARG A 191 -24.24 15.17 -8.13
CA ARG A 191 -24.49 16.25 -9.10
C ARG A 191 -23.39 17.32 -9.14
N HIS A 192 -22.71 17.59 -8.02
CA HIS A 192 -21.78 18.70 -7.86
C HIS A 192 -20.42 18.29 -7.32
N VAL A 193 -20.23 17.01 -6.98
CA VAL A 193 -19.00 16.50 -6.39
C VAL A 193 -18.29 15.57 -7.36
N GLY A 194 -17.09 15.96 -7.76
CA GLY A 194 -16.17 15.09 -8.49
C GLY A 194 -15.38 14.21 -7.54
N TYR A 195 -15.11 12.99 -7.95
CA TYR A 195 -14.27 12.03 -7.23
C TYR A 195 -13.14 11.56 -8.14
N LEU A 196 -11.96 11.45 -7.59
CA LEU A 196 -10.82 10.80 -8.24
C LEU A 196 -10.06 9.93 -7.24
N GLN A 197 -9.65 8.74 -7.68
CA GLN A 197 -8.83 7.80 -6.92
C GLN A 197 -7.40 7.84 -7.42
N LEU A 198 -6.45 8.08 -6.53
CA LEU A 198 -5.02 7.99 -6.79
C LEU A 198 -4.45 6.77 -6.07
N THR A 199 -3.99 5.77 -6.82
CA THR A 199 -3.50 4.50 -6.25
C THR A 199 -1.99 4.44 -6.08
N ASP A 200 -1.25 5.23 -6.89
CA ASP A 200 0.21 5.22 -6.90
C ASP A 200 0.79 6.61 -7.18
N PHE A 201 2.05 6.81 -6.82
CA PHE A 201 2.83 8.00 -7.16
C PHE A 201 3.98 7.61 -8.09
N THR A 202 3.67 6.96 -9.24
CA THR A 202 4.66 6.70 -10.29
C THR A 202 4.78 7.92 -11.23
N PRO A 203 5.74 7.96 -12.18
CA PRO A 203 5.89 9.11 -13.09
C PRO A 203 4.59 9.50 -13.79
N ASP A 204 4.34 10.80 -13.87
CA ASP A 204 3.14 11.46 -14.39
C ASP A 204 1.91 11.48 -13.44
N ALA A 205 1.99 10.96 -12.20
CA ALA A 205 0.85 10.98 -11.27
C ALA A 205 0.26 12.40 -11.10
N GLY A 206 1.10 13.41 -10.90
CA GLY A 206 0.66 14.80 -10.81
C GLY A 206 -0.06 15.31 -12.07
N LYS A 207 0.41 14.89 -13.24
CA LYS A 207 -0.24 15.22 -14.52
C LYS A 207 -1.59 14.52 -14.67
N GLU A 208 -1.68 13.26 -14.28
CA GLU A 208 -2.93 12.48 -14.34
C GLU A 208 -3.98 13.06 -13.38
N VAL A 209 -3.59 13.41 -12.14
CA VAL A 209 -4.47 14.09 -11.18
C VAL A 209 -4.91 15.47 -11.71
N LYS A 210 -3.99 16.26 -12.26
CA LYS A 210 -4.32 17.54 -12.88
C LYS A 210 -5.37 17.39 -13.98
N ASN A 211 -5.18 16.45 -14.90
CA ASN A 211 -6.11 16.20 -16.00
C ASN A 211 -7.49 15.75 -15.47
N ALA A 212 -7.52 14.87 -14.47
CA ALA A 212 -8.76 14.43 -13.81
C ALA A 212 -9.51 15.62 -13.17
N VAL A 213 -8.80 16.48 -12.43
CA VAL A 213 -9.40 17.69 -11.81
C VAL A 213 -9.98 18.63 -12.86
N VAL A 214 -9.24 18.91 -13.95
CA VAL A 214 -9.73 19.76 -15.05
C VAL A 214 -10.99 19.14 -15.67
N SER A 215 -10.94 17.86 -16.02
CA SER A 215 -12.08 17.16 -16.61
C SER A 215 -13.32 17.13 -15.69
N LEU A 216 -13.13 16.92 -14.38
CA LEU A 216 -14.24 16.97 -13.41
C LEU A 216 -14.87 18.36 -13.34
N LYS A 217 -14.07 19.44 -13.39
CA LYS A 217 -14.58 20.82 -13.45
C LYS A 217 -15.36 21.08 -14.74
N GLU A 218 -14.89 20.59 -15.88
CA GLU A 218 -15.61 20.65 -17.16
C GLU A 218 -16.95 19.89 -17.12
N GLN A 219 -17.03 18.80 -16.34
CA GLN A 219 -18.26 18.05 -16.08
C GLN A 219 -19.20 18.75 -15.09
N GLY A 220 -18.79 19.89 -14.52
CA GLY A 220 -19.61 20.67 -13.59
C GLY A 220 -19.35 20.40 -12.11
N ALA A 221 -18.25 19.77 -11.76
CA ALA A 221 -17.87 19.61 -10.35
C ALA A 221 -17.57 20.99 -9.72
N THR A 222 -18.23 21.28 -8.62
CA THR A 222 -17.97 22.47 -7.78
C THR A 222 -17.22 22.14 -6.51
N SER A 223 -16.95 20.86 -6.26
CA SER A 223 -16.11 20.34 -5.18
C SER A 223 -15.48 19.00 -5.59
N ILE A 224 -14.38 18.62 -4.93
CA ILE A 224 -13.58 17.44 -5.30
C ILE A 224 -13.30 16.58 -4.07
N ILE A 225 -13.36 15.26 -4.27
CA ILE A 225 -12.84 14.24 -3.36
C ILE A 225 -11.60 13.63 -4.03
N LEU A 226 -10.44 13.76 -3.36
CA LEU A 226 -9.20 13.06 -3.71
C LEU A 226 -9.05 11.85 -2.78
N ASP A 227 -9.18 10.65 -3.30
CA ASP A 227 -9.07 9.43 -2.52
C ASP A 227 -7.64 8.87 -2.57
N LEU A 228 -6.98 8.87 -1.40
CA LEU A 228 -5.63 8.34 -1.17
C LEU A 228 -5.66 7.07 -0.29
N ARG A 229 -6.83 6.50 -0.03
CA ARG A 229 -6.94 5.29 0.78
C ARG A 229 -6.21 4.13 0.09
N ASP A 230 -5.51 3.32 0.88
CA ASP A 230 -4.70 2.17 0.44
C ASP A 230 -3.57 2.53 -0.55
N ASN A 231 -3.22 3.81 -0.68
CA ASN A 231 -2.12 4.27 -1.51
C ASN A 231 -0.81 4.31 -0.70
N PRO A 232 0.16 3.42 -0.96
CA PRO A 232 1.40 3.32 -0.18
C PRO A 232 2.40 4.46 -0.45
N GLY A 233 2.07 5.37 -1.37
CA GLY A 233 2.93 6.47 -1.80
C GLY A 233 3.72 6.15 -3.07
N GLY A 234 4.92 6.71 -3.17
CA GLY A 234 5.81 6.57 -4.32
C GLY A 234 6.75 7.77 -4.43
N LEU A 235 6.85 8.36 -5.61
CA LEU A 235 7.78 9.45 -5.90
C LEU A 235 7.40 10.75 -5.16
N LEU A 236 8.33 11.26 -4.35
CA LEU A 236 8.15 12.51 -3.60
C LEU A 236 7.81 13.69 -4.53
N MET A 237 8.46 13.78 -5.69
CA MET A 237 8.21 14.87 -6.63
C MET A 237 6.78 14.85 -7.18
N GLU A 238 6.15 13.69 -7.32
CA GLU A 238 4.76 13.61 -7.73
C GLU A 238 3.81 14.10 -6.63
N ALA A 239 4.13 13.89 -5.35
CA ALA A 239 3.39 14.52 -4.26
C ALA A 239 3.49 16.06 -4.31
N VAL A 240 4.68 16.60 -4.60
CA VAL A 240 4.87 18.05 -4.80
C VAL A 240 4.02 18.55 -5.98
N ASN A 241 4.02 17.83 -7.10
CA ASN A 241 3.23 18.17 -8.30
C ASN A 241 1.72 18.17 -8.00
N ILE A 242 1.24 17.22 -7.20
CA ILE A 242 -0.18 17.13 -6.81
C ILE A 242 -0.55 18.29 -5.87
N CYS A 243 0.26 18.56 -4.86
CA CYS A 243 0.04 19.73 -4.00
C CYS A 243 -0.02 21.03 -4.81
N ASN A 244 0.82 21.18 -5.82
CA ASN A 244 0.85 22.37 -6.69
C ASN A 244 -0.45 22.57 -7.51
N ILE A 245 -1.32 21.58 -7.60
CA ILE A 245 -2.64 21.73 -8.24
C ILE A 245 -3.52 22.69 -7.42
N PHE A 246 -3.39 22.64 -6.08
CA PHE A 246 -4.31 23.24 -5.12
C PHE A 246 -3.73 24.34 -4.23
N ILE A 247 -2.41 24.51 -4.20
CA ILE A 247 -1.73 25.55 -3.41
C ILE A 247 -0.90 26.49 -4.29
N PRO A 248 -0.69 27.76 -3.85
CA PRO A 248 0.02 28.77 -4.63
C PRO A 248 1.46 28.36 -4.93
N LYS A 249 2.00 28.89 -6.02
CA LYS A 249 3.41 28.77 -6.38
C LYS A 249 4.32 29.33 -5.28
N GLY A 250 5.49 28.68 -5.05
CA GLY A 250 6.51 29.11 -4.09
C GLY A 250 6.17 28.75 -2.64
N LYS A 251 5.18 27.89 -2.41
CA LYS A 251 4.85 27.38 -1.06
C LYS A 251 5.62 26.09 -0.79
N LYS A 252 6.17 25.97 0.43
CA LYS A 252 6.83 24.76 0.91
C LYS A 252 5.83 23.59 0.94
N VAL A 253 6.20 22.45 0.38
CA VAL A 253 5.42 21.22 0.44
C VAL A 253 6.01 20.27 1.49
N VAL A 254 7.29 20.02 1.42
CA VAL A 254 8.00 19.10 2.30
C VAL A 254 9.47 19.48 2.40
N SER A 255 10.11 19.23 3.53
CA SER A 255 11.55 19.32 3.65
C SER A 255 12.11 17.98 4.15
N THR A 256 13.32 17.65 3.71
CA THR A 256 14.04 16.45 4.14
C THR A 256 15.22 16.83 4.99
N GLN A 257 15.52 16.02 6.01
CA GLN A 257 16.69 16.19 6.88
C GLN A 257 17.34 14.82 7.12
N GLY A 258 18.61 14.73 6.80
CA GLY A 258 19.41 13.51 6.92
C GLY A 258 20.79 13.77 7.52
N LYS A 259 21.56 12.71 7.70
CA LYS A 259 22.94 12.75 8.16
C LYS A 259 23.86 13.49 7.18
N VAL A 260 23.60 13.33 5.90
CA VAL A 260 24.36 13.94 4.79
C VAL A 260 23.67 15.25 4.42
N LYS A 261 24.40 16.38 4.48
CA LYS A 261 23.81 17.72 4.30
C LYS A 261 23.13 17.92 2.94
N GLU A 262 23.61 17.25 1.90
CA GLU A 262 23.06 17.26 0.55
C GLU A 262 21.65 16.64 0.47
N HIS A 263 21.26 15.87 1.48
CA HIS A 263 19.91 15.33 1.60
C HIS A 263 18.95 16.26 2.37
N ASN A 264 19.44 17.43 2.83
CA ASN A 264 18.61 18.44 3.48
C ASN A 264 18.08 19.40 2.42
N VAL A 265 16.91 19.05 1.88
CA VAL A 265 16.29 19.77 0.75
C VAL A 265 14.90 20.23 1.14
N THR A 266 14.53 21.44 0.75
CA THR A 266 13.16 21.93 0.81
C THR A 266 12.55 21.89 -0.60
N TYR A 267 11.39 21.26 -0.70
CA TYR A 267 10.62 21.15 -1.94
C TYR A 267 9.43 22.10 -1.89
N GLU A 268 9.31 22.91 -2.93
CA GLU A 268 8.28 23.94 -3.05
C GLU A 268 7.47 23.73 -4.33
N THR A 269 6.27 24.29 -4.37
CA THR A 269 5.44 24.34 -5.58
C THR A 269 6.09 25.26 -6.63
N LEU A 270 6.22 24.77 -7.87
CA LEU A 270 6.95 25.45 -8.92
C LEU A 270 6.05 26.11 -9.98
N ASN A 271 4.82 25.63 -10.14
CA ASN A 271 3.91 26.04 -11.20
C ASN A 271 2.72 26.83 -10.64
N ASN A 272 1.99 27.51 -11.53
CA ASN A 272 0.70 28.09 -11.16
C ASN A 272 -0.30 26.98 -10.85
N PRO A 273 -1.11 27.13 -9.79
CA PRO A 273 -2.12 26.14 -9.42
C PRO A 273 -3.24 26.04 -10.47
N VAL A 274 -3.97 24.94 -10.44
CA VAL A 274 -5.18 24.74 -11.26
C VAL A 274 -6.38 25.43 -10.61
N ASP A 275 -6.50 25.27 -9.29
CA ASP A 275 -7.60 25.85 -8.54
C ASP A 275 -7.24 26.03 -7.06
N LEU A 276 -7.31 27.24 -6.59
CA LEU A 276 -7.01 27.60 -5.19
C LEU A 276 -8.25 27.52 -4.29
N GLU A 277 -9.46 27.51 -4.85
CA GLU A 277 -10.68 27.76 -4.10
C GLU A 277 -11.65 26.58 -4.09
N ILE A 278 -11.61 25.69 -5.09
CA ILE A 278 -12.53 24.56 -5.15
C ILE A 278 -12.49 23.77 -3.83
N PRO A 279 -13.64 23.58 -3.13
CA PRO A 279 -13.70 22.78 -1.93
C PRO A 279 -13.15 21.37 -2.15
N LEU A 280 -12.23 20.95 -1.28
CA LEU A 280 -11.47 19.72 -1.42
C LEU A 280 -11.56 18.86 -0.16
N ALA A 281 -11.93 17.61 -0.31
CA ALA A 281 -11.81 16.58 0.71
C ALA A 281 -10.74 15.57 0.28
N VAL A 282 -9.87 15.16 1.21
CA VAL A 282 -8.86 14.12 0.98
C VAL A 282 -9.18 12.93 1.87
N LEU A 283 -9.36 11.76 1.26
CA LEU A 283 -9.65 10.54 1.99
C LEU A 283 -8.36 9.79 2.29
N ILE A 284 -8.20 9.40 3.54
CA ILE A 284 -7.04 8.60 4.00
C ILE A 284 -7.48 7.44 4.88
N ASN A 285 -6.64 6.41 4.96
CA ASN A 285 -6.75 5.31 5.89
C ASN A 285 -5.36 4.79 6.30
N ARG A 286 -5.32 3.70 7.06
CA ARG A 286 -4.07 3.06 7.53
C ARG A 286 -3.15 2.59 6.39
N GLY A 287 -3.65 2.44 5.16
CA GLY A 287 -2.88 2.13 3.96
C GLY A 287 -2.28 3.36 3.27
N SER A 288 -2.72 4.58 3.63
CA SER A 288 -2.20 5.83 3.08
C SER A 288 -0.82 6.12 3.69
N ALA A 289 0.25 6.04 2.89
CA ALA A 289 1.62 6.13 3.41
C ALA A 289 2.51 7.06 2.56
N SER A 290 3.59 7.57 3.17
CA SER A 290 4.70 8.27 2.47
C SER A 290 4.22 9.46 1.61
N ALA A 291 4.29 9.40 0.27
CA ALA A 291 3.86 10.47 -0.64
C ALA A 291 2.38 10.85 -0.45
N SER A 292 1.50 9.89 -0.13
CA SER A 292 0.10 10.16 0.24
C SER A 292 0.01 11.02 1.49
N GLU A 293 0.87 10.77 2.47
CA GLU A 293 0.92 11.54 3.71
C GLU A 293 1.53 12.94 3.50
N ILE A 294 2.45 13.08 2.54
CA ILE A 294 2.96 14.39 2.12
C ILE A 294 1.81 15.23 1.54
N VAL A 295 1.01 14.66 0.65
CA VAL A 295 -0.15 15.36 0.06
C VAL A 295 -1.18 15.71 1.12
N ALA A 296 -1.65 14.73 1.89
CA ALA A 296 -2.66 14.95 2.92
C ALA A 296 -2.18 15.95 4.00
N GLY A 297 -0.96 15.77 4.51
CA GLY A 297 -0.38 16.63 5.53
C GLY A 297 -0.13 18.06 5.05
N THR A 298 0.34 18.22 3.82
CA THR A 298 0.53 19.57 3.22
C THR A 298 -0.79 20.30 3.05
N LEU A 299 -1.81 19.63 2.50
CA LEU A 299 -3.13 20.24 2.31
C LEU A 299 -3.83 20.52 3.65
N GLN A 300 -3.58 19.70 4.69
CA GLN A 300 -4.03 19.95 6.05
C GLN A 300 -3.32 21.14 6.68
N ASP A 301 -2.00 21.21 6.59
CA ASP A 301 -1.17 22.27 7.19
C ASP A 301 -1.52 23.67 6.61
N TYR A 302 -1.91 23.74 5.33
CA TYR A 302 -2.38 24.98 4.69
C TYR A 302 -3.89 25.20 4.83
N ASP A 303 -4.62 24.41 5.61
CA ASP A 303 -6.09 24.48 5.69
C ASP A 303 -6.78 24.53 4.33
N ARG A 304 -6.18 23.80 3.34
CA ARG A 304 -6.64 23.78 1.96
C ARG A 304 -7.68 22.68 1.71
N ALA A 305 -7.61 21.59 2.44
CA ALA A 305 -8.53 20.47 2.32
C ALA A 305 -8.96 19.96 3.69
N VAL A 306 -10.16 19.38 3.77
CA VAL A 306 -10.62 18.60 4.92
C VAL A 306 -10.15 17.17 4.75
N ILE A 307 -9.44 16.63 5.73
CA ILE A 307 -8.93 15.26 5.73
C ILE A 307 -9.96 14.35 6.41
N ILE A 308 -10.42 13.31 5.72
CA ILE A 308 -11.54 12.46 6.20
C ILE A 308 -11.13 10.98 6.13
N GLY A 309 -11.51 10.21 7.13
CA GLY A 309 -11.29 8.77 7.17
C GLY A 309 -10.59 8.31 8.43
N GLU A 310 -9.55 7.50 8.31
CA GLU A 310 -8.75 7.02 9.43
C GLU A 310 -7.34 7.63 9.41
N LYS A 311 -6.68 7.53 10.55
CA LYS A 311 -5.27 7.89 10.69
C LYS A 311 -4.40 7.17 9.65
N SER A 312 -3.46 7.89 9.04
CA SER A 312 -2.56 7.33 8.04
C SER A 312 -1.48 6.41 8.64
N PHE A 313 -0.67 5.81 7.80
CA PHE A 313 0.34 4.82 8.17
C PHE A 313 1.44 5.35 9.09
N GLY A 314 1.93 6.57 8.84
CA GLY A 314 3.02 7.18 9.61
C GLY A 314 4.43 6.82 9.13
N LYS A 315 4.66 6.83 7.81
CA LYS A 315 5.98 6.66 7.22
C LYS A 315 6.59 8.01 6.87
N GLY A 316 7.45 8.51 7.77
CA GLY A 316 8.17 9.78 7.63
C GLY A 316 9.62 9.64 7.17
N LEU A 317 9.97 8.55 6.48
CA LEU A 317 11.33 8.22 6.03
C LEU A 317 11.46 8.30 4.52
N VAL A 318 12.61 8.84 4.06
CA VAL A 318 12.96 8.95 2.64
C VAL A 318 14.05 7.94 2.31
N GLN A 319 13.81 7.15 1.25
CA GLN A 319 14.78 6.20 0.75
C GLN A 319 15.41 6.69 -0.55
N LEU A 320 16.67 6.33 -0.76
CA LEU A 320 17.41 6.53 -1.99
C LEU A 320 17.97 5.18 -2.48
N SER A 321 17.78 4.88 -3.77
CA SER A 321 18.38 3.70 -4.39
C SER A 321 19.76 4.02 -4.93
N ARG A 322 20.71 3.10 -4.71
CA ARG A 322 22.09 3.16 -5.21
C ARG A 322 22.42 1.88 -5.95
N SER A 323 22.99 2.02 -7.14
CA SER A 323 23.51 0.87 -7.90
C SER A 323 24.74 0.30 -7.21
N LEU A 324 24.83 -1.01 -7.21
CA LEU A 324 25.95 -1.81 -6.73
C LEU A 324 26.58 -2.58 -7.89
N SER A 325 27.67 -3.31 -7.60
CA SER A 325 28.25 -4.25 -8.55
C SER A 325 27.25 -5.36 -8.93
N TYR A 326 27.49 -6.01 -10.06
CA TYR A 326 26.67 -7.12 -10.56
C TYR A 326 25.19 -6.77 -10.73
N ASN A 327 24.91 -5.57 -11.26
CA ASN A 327 23.56 -5.07 -11.54
C ASN A 327 22.60 -5.09 -10.32
N ALA A 328 23.12 -5.27 -9.11
CA ALA A 328 22.34 -5.18 -7.88
C ALA A 328 22.12 -3.73 -7.46
N GLN A 329 21.17 -3.50 -6.55
CA GLN A 329 20.90 -2.19 -5.98
C GLN A 329 20.72 -2.32 -4.46
N VAL A 330 20.92 -1.20 -3.78
CA VAL A 330 20.51 -1.06 -2.38
C VAL A 330 19.63 0.17 -2.25
N LYS A 331 18.48 0.00 -1.62
CA LYS A 331 17.57 1.07 -1.23
C LYS A 331 17.86 1.40 0.23
N ILE A 332 18.26 2.64 0.53
CA ILE A 332 18.73 3.06 1.86
C ILE A 332 17.89 4.22 2.36
N THR A 333 17.46 4.18 3.61
CA THR A 333 16.88 5.33 4.30
C THR A 333 17.96 6.38 4.56
N THR A 334 17.79 7.57 3.97
CA THR A 334 18.79 8.64 3.98
C THR A 334 18.34 9.88 4.73
N ALA A 335 17.04 10.08 4.92
CA ALA A 335 16.49 11.26 5.58
C ALA A 335 15.12 10.98 6.22
N LYS A 336 14.72 11.84 7.14
CA LYS A 336 13.34 12.04 7.58
C LYS A 336 12.74 13.20 6.80
N TYR A 337 11.42 13.19 6.60
CA TYR A 337 10.75 14.34 6.00
C TYR A 337 9.80 15.04 6.99
N TYR A 338 9.58 16.31 6.71
CA TYR A 338 8.83 17.23 7.56
C TYR A 338 7.83 18.00 6.70
N THR A 339 6.59 18.08 7.16
CA THR A 339 5.49 18.81 6.50
C THR A 339 5.75 20.34 6.53
N PRO A 340 4.89 21.17 5.91
CA PRO A 340 5.06 22.63 5.94
C PRO A 340 5.17 23.22 7.34
N THR A 341 4.41 22.75 8.31
CA THR A 341 4.46 23.18 9.71
C THR A 341 5.72 22.71 10.44
N GLY A 342 6.45 21.73 9.90
CA GLY A 342 7.67 21.19 10.50
C GLY A 342 7.47 19.91 11.31
N ARG A 343 6.29 19.32 11.31
CA ARG A 343 6.05 18.03 11.98
C ARG A 343 6.63 16.86 11.19
N CYS A 344 7.28 15.93 11.89
CA CYS A 344 7.72 14.65 11.37
C CYS A 344 6.66 13.60 11.71
N ILE A 345 6.05 13.00 10.69
CA ILE A 345 4.92 12.09 10.88
C ILE A 345 5.32 10.64 11.19
N GLN A 346 6.62 10.35 11.27
CA GLN A 346 7.13 9.00 11.54
C GLN A 346 6.59 8.44 12.85
N VAL A 347 5.91 7.28 12.79
CA VAL A 347 5.30 6.62 13.96
C VAL A 347 6.30 5.78 14.74
N LEU A 348 7.13 5.00 14.05
CA LEU A 348 8.06 4.05 14.68
C LEU A 348 9.44 4.67 14.87
N ASP A 349 10.01 4.53 16.06
CA ASP A 349 11.35 5.03 16.37
C ASP A 349 12.42 3.96 16.17
N TYR A 350 12.95 3.87 14.94
CA TYR A 350 14.03 2.93 14.59
C TYR A 350 15.39 3.29 15.21
N SER A 351 15.54 4.48 15.81
CA SER A 351 16.79 4.89 16.46
C SER A 351 16.95 4.32 17.87
N HIS A 352 15.85 3.90 18.49
CA HIS A 352 15.84 3.31 19.82
C HIS A 352 15.10 1.97 19.77
N ARG A 353 15.87 0.88 19.63
CA ARG A 353 15.33 -0.48 19.69
C ARG A 353 15.34 -0.97 21.12
N ARG A 354 14.36 -1.79 21.48
CA ARG A 354 14.31 -2.53 22.74
C ARG A 354 15.36 -3.64 22.74
N GLU A 355 15.63 -4.22 23.91
CA GLU A 355 16.61 -5.32 24.06
C GLU A 355 16.27 -6.55 23.21
N ASP A 356 14.98 -6.81 22.95
CA ASP A 356 14.48 -7.87 22.07
C ASP A 356 14.57 -7.52 20.57
N GLY A 357 15.14 -6.35 20.21
CA GLY A 357 15.23 -5.84 18.85
C GLY A 357 13.95 -5.20 18.30
N SER A 358 12.84 -5.24 19.04
CA SER A 358 11.58 -4.64 18.62
C SER A 358 11.64 -3.12 18.59
N VAL A 359 10.78 -2.51 17.77
CA VAL A 359 10.68 -1.06 17.61
C VAL A 359 9.34 -0.59 18.17
N GLY A 360 9.38 0.40 19.06
CA GLY A 360 8.19 1.01 19.62
C GLY A 360 7.64 2.16 18.79
N ALA A 361 6.34 2.42 18.92
CA ALA A 361 5.77 3.68 18.45
C ALA A 361 6.26 4.84 19.33
N ILE A 362 6.34 6.04 18.74
CA ILE A 362 6.64 7.25 19.49
C ILE A 362 5.52 7.49 20.50
N PRO A 363 5.83 7.52 21.83
CA PRO A 363 4.81 7.69 22.84
C PRO A 363 4.08 9.04 22.70
N ASP A 364 2.79 9.08 22.98
CA ASP A 364 1.99 10.32 22.89
C ASP A 364 2.54 11.43 23.79
N SER A 365 3.17 11.08 24.90
CA SER A 365 3.76 12.03 25.85
C SER A 365 4.95 12.84 25.31
N VAL A 366 5.57 12.39 24.21
CA VAL A 366 6.71 13.08 23.58
C VAL A 366 6.36 13.69 22.23
N LYS A 367 5.13 13.50 21.75
CA LYS A 367 4.62 14.14 20.53
C LYS A 367 4.54 15.65 20.73
N LYS A 368 4.92 16.39 19.70
CA LYS A 368 4.86 17.86 19.71
C LYS A 368 3.62 18.33 18.98
N GLU A 369 3.01 19.36 19.54
CA GLU A 369 1.90 20.07 18.91
C GLU A 369 2.47 21.14 17.96
N PHE A 370 1.83 21.24 16.80
CA PHE A 370 2.05 22.26 15.78
C PHE A 370 0.70 22.89 15.43
N ALA A 371 0.73 24.00 14.74
CA ALA A 371 -0.48 24.69 14.29
C ALA A 371 -0.51 24.78 12.77
N THR A 372 -1.68 24.52 12.17
CA THR A 372 -1.95 24.80 10.76
C THR A 372 -1.93 26.30 10.47
N GLU A 373 -2.05 26.70 9.20
CA GLU A 373 -2.07 28.13 8.80
C GLU A 373 -3.19 28.94 9.52
N GLN A 374 -4.33 28.31 9.84
CA GLN A 374 -5.43 28.90 10.59
C GLN A 374 -5.39 28.61 12.10
N GLY A 375 -4.29 28.02 12.60
CA GLY A 375 -4.10 27.77 14.04
C GLY A 375 -4.78 26.51 14.58
N ARG A 376 -5.22 25.58 13.74
CA ARG A 376 -5.75 24.29 14.21
C ARG A 376 -4.59 23.42 14.75
N PRO A 377 -4.78 22.72 15.89
CA PRO A 377 -3.73 21.86 16.44
C PRO A 377 -3.55 20.61 15.56
N VAL A 378 -2.29 20.28 15.29
CA VAL A 378 -1.85 19.05 14.60
C VAL A 378 -0.59 18.52 15.27
N PHE A 379 -0.34 17.22 15.20
CA PHE A 379 0.71 16.56 15.98
C PHE A 379 1.72 15.85 15.07
N ASP A 380 2.96 15.68 15.57
CA ASP A 380 3.97 14.82 14.96
C ASP A 380 3.93 13.38 15.51
N GLY A 381 4.83 12.52 15.04
CA GLY A 381 5.05 11.17 15.60
C GLY A 381 3.89 10.18 15.45
N GLY A 382 2.89 10.48 14.63
CA GLY A 382 1.69 9.67 14.60
C GLY A 382 1.05 9.42 13.24
N GLY A 383 1.69 9.77 12.12
CA GLY A 383 1.02 9.84 10.82
C GLY A 383 0.17 11.12 10.71
N ILE A 384 -0.76 11.15 9.77
CA ILE A 384 -1.72 12.24 9.59
C ILE A 384 -3.03 11.83 10.26
N ASP A 385 -3.45 12.60 11.26
CA ASP A 385 -4.77 12.44 11.86
C ASP A 385 -5.82 13.10 10.97
N PRO A 386 -6.95 12.43 10.67
CA PRO A 386 -8.03 13.05 9.90
C PRO A 386 -8.73 14.16 10.71
N ASP A 387 -9.22 15.19 10.01
CA ASP A 387 -10.08 16.23 10.62
C ASP A 387 -11.44 15.66 11.00
N ILE A 388 -11.90 14.64 10.26
CA ILE A 388 -13.13 13.88 10.53
C ILE A 388 -12.80 12.40 10.54
N LEU A 389 -12.80 11.81 11.73
CA LEU A 389 -12.57 10.39 11.93
C LEU A 389 -13.81 9.58 11.52
N ILE A 390 -13.65 8.66 10.58
CA ILE A 390 -14.65 7.66 10.21
C ILE A 390 -13.97 6.30 10.25
N PRO A 391 -14.20 5.51 11.28
CA PRO A 391 -13.59 4.19 11.37
C PRO A 391 -14.05 3.31 10.21
N SER A 392 -13.10 2.68 9.53
CA SER A 392 -13.39 1.57 8.62
C SER A 392 -13.93 0.43 9.46
N GLY A 393 -15.07 -0.11 9.12
CA GLY A 393 -15.53 -1.33 9.74
C GLY A 393 -14.50 -2.44 9.51
N GLU A 394 -14.17 -3.20 10.54
CA GLU A 394 -13.31 -4.37 10.37
C GLU A 394 -13.99 -5.38 9.43
N ILE A 395 -13.23 -5.86 8.46
CA ILE A 395 -13.69 -6.97 7.60
C ILE A 395 -13.68 -8.23 8.47
N SER A 396 -14.84 -8.89 8.56
CA SER A 396 -14.98 -10.12 9.34
C SER A 396 -14.02 -11.21 8.86
N SER A 397 -13.62 -12.10 9.77
CA SER A 397 -12.76 -13.24 9.41
C SER A 397 -13.41 -14.12 8.35
N LEU A 398 -14.72 -14.30 8.39
CA LEU A 398 -15.47 -15.00 7.35
C LEU A 398 -15.31 -14.33 6.00
N ALA A 399 -15.54 -13.03 5.88
CA ALA A 399 -15.43 -12.30 4.61
C ALA A 399 -14.00 -12.36 4.05
N ARG A 400 -12.97 -12.24 4.93
CA ARG A 400 -11.58 -12.42 4.54
C ARG A 400 -11.29 -13.81 3.99
N VAL A 401 -11.80 -14.86 4.63
CA VAL A 401 -11.58 -16.25 4.20
C VAL A 401 -12.32 -16.54 2.90
N LEU A 402 -13.56 -16.08 2.73
CA LEU A 402 -14.30 -16.21 1.48
C LEU A 402 -13.55 -15.56 0.31
N TYR A 403 -12.98 -14.37 0.55
CA TYR A 403 -12.16 -13.68 -0.46
C TYR A 403 -10.83 -14.38 -0.71
N ALA A 404 -10.11 -14.77 0.35
CA ALA A 404 -8.79 -15.40 0.24
C ALA A 404 -8.84 -16.75 -0.48
N ASN A 405 -9.86 -17.56 -0.20
CA ASN A 405 -10.09 -18.86 -0.85
C ASN A 405 -10.70 -18.74 -2.26
N GLY A 406 -10.95 -17.51 -2.74
CA GLY A 406 -11.49 -17.27 -4.06
C GLY A 406 -12.98 -17.57 -4.23
N LEU A 407 -13.72 -17.80 -3.14
CA LEU A 407 -15.15 -18.14 -3.21
C LEU A 407 -16.00 -16.97 -3.72
N ILE A 408 -15.64 -15.74 -3.36
CA ILE A 408 -16.27 -14.53 -3.93
C ILE A 408 -16.02 -14.49 -5.44
N PHE A 409 -14.76 -14.68 -5.86
CA PHE A 409 -14.34 -14.67 -7.26
C PHE A 409 -15.02 -15.77 -8.10
N ASP A 410 -15.06 -17.00 -7.59
CA ASP A 410 -15.65 -18.14 -8.32
C ASP A 410 -17.16 -17.96 -8.49
N PHE A 411 -17.86 -17.45 -7.45
CA PHE A 411 -19.28 -17.15 -7.58
C PHE A 411 -19.52 -16.02 -8.59
N GLY A 412 -18.73 -14.94 -8.53
CA GLY A 412 -18.83 -13.85 -9.50
C GLY A 412 -18.59 -14.31 -10.95
N THR A 413 -17.68 -15.27 -11.16
CA THR A 413 -17.44 -15.88 -12.48
C THR A 413 -18.68 -16.65 -12.97
N GLN A 414 -19.29 -17.47 -12.10
CA GLN A 414 -20.52 -18.20 -12.44
C GLN A 414 -21.71 -17.26 -12.64
N TYR A 415 -21.80 -16.20 -11.83
CA TYR A 415 -22.84 -15.18 -11.99
C TYR A 415 -22.74 -14.51 -13.37
N ALA A 416 -21.56 -14.08 -13.76
CA ALA A 416 -21.33 -13.43 -15.05
C ALA A 416 -21.59 -14.36 -16.25
N ALA A 417 -21.33 -15.66 -16.12
CA ALA A 417 -21.64 -16.63 -17.16
C ALA A 417 -23.16 -16.81 -17.39
N LYS A 418 -23.97 -16.56 -16.35
CA LYS A 418 -25.44 -16.69 -16.44
C LYS A 418 -26.15 -15.35 -16.75
N HIS A 419 -25.51 -14.23 -16.55
CA HIS A 419 -26.09 -12.89 -16.73
C HIS A 419 -25.27 -12.13 -17.79
N PRO A 420 -25.77 -11.97 -19.02
CA PRO A 420 -25.06 -11.27 -20.10
C PRO A 420 -24.79 -9.78 -19.82
N SER A 421 -25.56 -9.16 -18.93
CA SER A 421 -25.42 -7.75 -18.53
C SER A 421 -25.93 -7.55 -17.10
N ILE A 422 -25.49 -6.46 -16.46
CA ILE A 422 -26.00 -5.95 -15.18
C ILE A 422 -26.37 -4.49 -15.35
N ALA A 423 -27.08 -3.91 -14.37
CA ALA A 423 -27.31 -2.48 -14.26
C ALA A 423 -26.00 -1.69 -14.26
N SER A 424 -26.07 -0.35 -14.41
CA SER A 424 -24.88 0.49 -14.26
C SER A 424 -24.23 0.25 -12.88
N PRO A 425 -22.93 0.36 -12.72
CA PRO A 425 -22.29 0.04 -11.43
C PRO A 425 -22.85 0.86 -10.26
N LYS A 426 -23.29 2.10 -10.50
CA LYS A 426 -23.89 2.97 -9.47
C LYS A 426 -25.27 2.49 -9.03
N ASP A 427 -25.99 1.80 -9.92
CA ASP A 427 -27.36 1.32 -9.69
C ASP A 427 -27.38 -0.21 -9.42
N PHE A 428 -26.29 -0.91 -9.67
CA PHE A 428 -26.20 -2.35 -9.44
C PHE A 428 -26.32 -2.69 -7.97
N ASP A 429 -27.28 -3.53 -7.64
CA ASP A 429 -27.55 -4.05 -6.32
C ASP A 429 -27.84 -5.55 -6.41
N LEU A 430 -27.03 -6.36 -5.74
CA LEU A 430 -27.21 -7.81 -5.72
C LEU A 430 -28.53 -8.13 -5.00
N SER A 431 -29.45 -8.80 -5.67
CA SER A 431 -30.76 -9.10 -5.09
C SER A 431 -30.67 -10.07 -3.89
N ASP A 432 -31.71 -10.10 -3.08
CA ASP A 432 -31.79 -11.09 -1.99
C ASP A 432 -31.85 -12.53 -2.51
N GLN A 433 -32.41 -12.73 -3.71
CA GLN A 433 -32.40 -14.04 -4.37
C GLN A 433 -30.97 -14.43 -4.79
N ASP A 434 -30.22 -13.53 -5.43
CA ASP A 434 -28.83 -13.78 -5.81
C ASP A 434 -27.94 -14.10 -4.59
N TYR A 435 -28.20 -13.39 -3.45
CA TYR A 435 -27.50 -13.70 -2.21
C TYR A 435 -27.90 -15.07 -1.65
N SER A 436 -29.16 -15.46 -1.73
CA SER A 436 -29.63 -16.80 -1.37
C SER A 436 -28.99 -17.90 -2.24
N ASP A 437 -28.85 -17.63 -3.53
CA ASP A 437 -28.16 -18.53 -4.46
C ASP A 437 -26.67 -18.64 -4.10
N PHE A 438 -26.00 -17.53 -3.72
CA PHE A 438 -24.65 -17.55 -3.16
C PHE A 438 -24.58 -18.40 -1.89
N LEU A 439 -25.50 -18.25 -0.95
CA LEU A 439 -25.54 -19.04 0.28
C LEU A 439 -25.66 -20.54 0.00
N THR A 440 -26.49 -20.92 -0.94
CA THR A 440 -26.68 -22.30 -1.36
C THR A 440 -25.42 -22.87 -2.00
N TRP A 441 -24.82 -22.07 -2.89
CA TRP A 441 -23.60 -22.43 -3.62
C TRP A 441 -22.39 -22.55 -2.67
N VAL A 442 -22.16 -21.59 -1.77
CA VAL A 442 -21.01 -21.59 -0.87
C VAL A 442 -21.05 -22.71 0.16
N LYS A 443 -22.26 -23.09 0.66
CA LYS A 443 -22.44 -24.21 1.58
C LYS A 443 -22.06 -25.56 0.95
N SER A 444 -22.07 -25.67 -0.36
CA SER A 444 -21.62 -26.89 -1.08
C SER A 444 -20.10 -26.95 -1.28
N ARG A 445 -19.36 -25.94 -0.84
CA ARG A 445 -17.91 -25.84 -1.02
C ARG A 445 -17.18 -26.09 0.30
N PRO A 446 -16.05 -26.80 0.28
CA PRO A 446 -15.25 -26.97 1.48
C PRO A 446 -14.55 -25.64 1.81
N PHE A 447 -14.90 -25.02 2.90
CA PHE A 447 -14.15 -23.94 3.51
C PHE A 447 -14.34 -23.98 5.03
N ASP A 448 -13.34 -23.62 5.74
CA ASP A 448 -13.37 -23.41 7.17
C ASP A 448 -12.61 -22.12 7.51
N TYR A 449 -12.93 -21.53 8.64
CA TYR A 449 -12.25 -20.33 9.12
C TYR A 449 -12.27 -20.33 10.65
N ASN A 450 -11.22 -19.81 11.25
CA ASN A 450 -11.18 -19.55 12.67
C ASN A 450 -11.66 -18.11 12.93
N SER A 451 -12.62 -17.98 13.82
CA SER A 451 -13.04 -16.68 14.32
C SER A 451 -12.07 -16.20 15.39
N PRO A 452 -11.92 -14.89 15.62
CA PRO A 452 -11.13 -14.37 16.74
C PRO A 452 -11.58 -14.89 18.10
N LEU A 453 -12.86 -15.26 18.24
CA LEU A 453 -13.39 -15.90 19.45
C LEU A 453 -12.87 -17.33 19.64
N GLU A 454 -12.77 -18.10 18.54
CA GLU A 454 -12.17 -19.45 18.59
C GLU A 454 -10.70 -19.38 18.96
N GLU A 455 -9.94 -18.47 18.33
CA GLU A 455 -8.52 -18.24 18.63
C GLU A 455 -8.31 -17.79 20.08
N GLY A 456 -9.14 -16.86 20.56
CA GLY A 456 -9.13 -16.42 21.96
C GLY A 456 -9.45 -17.52 22.94
N LEU A 457 -10.41 -18.39 22.63
CA LEU A 457 -10.75 -19.55 23.47
C LEU A 457 -9.61 -20.56 23.53
N GLU A 458 -8.96 -20.86 22.39
CA GLU A 458 -7.80 -21.78 22.38
C GLU A 458 -6.63 -21.19 23.16
N HIS A 459 -6.34 -19.90 23.01
CA HIS A 459 -5.31 -19.24 23.81
C HIS A 459 -5.63 -19.28 25.31
N LEU A 460 -6.89 -19.05 25.71
CA LEU A 460 -7.32 -19.14 27.10
C LEU A 460 -7.19 -20.57 27.66
N LYS A 461 -7.46 -21.61 26.85
CA LYS A 461 -7.23 -23.01 27.22
C LYS A 461 -5.75 -23.28 27.46
N GLU A 462 -4.83 -22.75 26.64
CA GLU A 462 -3.39 -22.93 26.84
C GLU A 462 -2.92 -22.25 28.13
N LEU A 463 -3.34 -21.00 28.40
CA LEU A 463 -3.05 -20.33 29.67
C LEU A 463 -3.58 -21.14 30.88
N ALA A 464 -4.79 -21.67 30.78
CA ALA A 464 -5.35 -22.50 31.86
C ALA A 464 -4.58 -23.82 32.10
N LYS A 465 -3.96 -24.39 31.04
CA LYS A 465 -3.06 -25.55 31.18
C LYS A 465 -1.77 -25.17 31.88
N GLU A 466 -1.16 -24.04 31.52
CA GLU A 466 0.05 -23.54 32.17
C GLU A 466 -0.15 -23.27 33.66
N GLU A 467 -1.30 -22.67 34.01
CA GLU A 467 -1.68 -22.39 35.41
C GLU A 467 -2.31 -23.57 36.15
N LYS A 468 -2.49 -24.73 35.50
CA LYS A 468 -3.07 -25.96 36.05
C LYS A 468 -4.56 -25.88 36.46
N TYR A 469 -5.32 -24.95 35.86
CA TYR A 469 -6.77 -24.81 36.05
C TYR A 469 -7.59 -25.45 34.92
N TYR A 470 -6.96 -26.04 33.91
CA TYR A 470 -7.65 -26.51 32.71
C TYR A 470 -8.76 -27.52 33.02
N ASP A 471 -8.52 -28.51 33.88
CA ASP A 471 -9.50 -29.55 34.19
C ASP A 471 -10.75 -28.99 34.90
N GLU A 472 -10.58 -27.98 35.75
CA GLU A 472 -11.68 -27.30 36.43
C GLU A 472 -12.50 -26.45 35.44
N PHE A 473 -11.86 -25.77 34.51
CA PHE A 473 -12.50 -24.88 33.55
C PHE A 473 -13.01 -25.57 32.30
N LYS A 474 -12.57 -26.81 32.03
CA LYS A 474 -12.89 -27.55 30.81
C LYS A 474 -14.39 -27.58 30.50
N PRO A 475 -15.33 -27.85 31.44
CA PRO A 475 -16.76 -27.85 31.12
C PRO A 475 -17.28 -26.50 30.61
N LYS A 476 -16.67 -25.38 31.09
CA LYS A 476 -17.03 -24.04 30.65
C LYS A 476 -16.43 -23.72 29.27
N PHE A 477 -15.21 -24.19 29.02
CA PHE A 477 -14.59 -24.08 27.69
C PHE A 477 -15.40 -24.85 26.65
N ASP A 478 -15.82 -26.07 26.95
CA ASP A 478 -16.62 -26.89 26.04
C ASP A 478 -17.99 -26.22 25.77
N GLN A 479 -18.66 -25.68 26.80
CA GLN A 479 -19.91 -24.93 26.64
C GLN A 479 -19.72 -23.68 25.77
N LEU A 480 -18.62 -22.92 25.95
CA LEU A 480 -18.33 -21.74 25.17
C LEU A 480 -18.00 -22.09 23.70
N ALA A 481 -17.24 -23.19 23.50
CA ALA A 481 -16.94 -23.69 22.15
C ALA A 481 -18.21 -24.05 21.37
N ASP A 482 -19.17 -24.75 22.05
CA ASP A 482 -20.45 -25.08 21.43
C ASP A 482 -21.27 -23.82 21.06
N LEU A 483 -21.31 -22.82 21.95
CA LEU A 483 -21.98 -21.55 21.68
C LEU A 483 -21.35 -20.82 20.49
N ILE A 484 -20.02 -20.75 20.41
CA ILE A 484 -19.29 -20.13 19.28
C ILE A 484 -19.64 -20.87 17.98
N LYS A 485 -19.62 -22.19 18.00
CA LYS A 485 -19.95 -23.02 16.84
C LYS A 485 -21.38 -22.83 16.34
N GLU A 486 -22.36 -22.67 17.24
CA GLU A 486 -23.74 -22.39 16.86
C GLU A 486 -23.89 -20.99 16.26
N GLN A 487 -23.27 -19.97 16.87
CA GLN A 487 -23.29 -18.59 16.31
C GLN A 487 -22.63 -18.52 14.93
N LYS A 488 -21.51 -19.23 14.75
CA LYS A 488 -20.78 -19.31 13.46
C LYS A 488 -21.66 -19.79 12.29
N LYS A 489 -22.67 -20.64 12.56
CA LYS A 489 -23.65 -21.06 11.54
C LYS A 489 -24.45 -19.90 10.96
N ALA A 490 -24.65 -18.83 11.73
CA ALA A 490 -25.40 -17.64 11.31
C ALA A 490 -24.51 -16.57 10.64
N ASP A 491 -23.18 -16.72 10.66
CA ASP A 491 -22.24 -15.66 10.23
C ASP A 491 -22.41 -15.22 8.77
N LEU A 492 -22.78 -16.14 7.88
CA LEU A 492 -23.11 -15.79 6.49
C LEU A 492 -24.30 -14.80 6.40
N LEU A 493 -25.20 -14.79 7.39
CA LEU A 493 -26.30 -13.82 7.46
C LEU A 493 -25.90 -12.58 8.28
N THR A 494 -25.17 -12.78 9.36
CA THR A 494 -24.68 -11.69 10.22
C THR A 494 -23.78 -10.73 9.46
N PHE A 495 -22.91 -11.23 8.58
CA PHE A 495 -21.98 -10.44 7.78
C PHE A 495 -22.47 -10.23 6.34
N LYS A 496 -23.79 -10.38 6.08
CA LYS A 496 -24.40 -10.26 4.76
C LYS A 496 -23.93 -9.02 4.01
N ASP A 497 -23.99 -7.86 4.63
CA ASP A 497 -23.70 -6.57 3.97
C ASP A 497 -22.23 -6.49 3.51
N GLN A 498 -21.30 -7.01 4.31
CA GLN A 498 -19.89 -7.06 3.94
C GLN A 498 -19.66 -8.02 2.76
N ILE A 499 -20.25 -9.20 2.83
CA ILE A 499 -20.12 -10.23 1.78
C ILE A 499 -20.78 -9.75 0.50
N LYS A 500 -21.98 -9.15 0.58
CA LYS A 500 -22.69 -8.56 -0.55
C LYS A 500 -21.86 -7.48 -1.23
N THR A 501 -21.22 -6.58 -0.46
CA THR A 501 -20.32 -5.55 -1.00
C THR A 501 -19.14 -6.17 -1.76
N LEU A 502 -18.53 -7.24 -1.25
CA LEU A 502 -17.45 -7.94 -1.95
C LEU A 502 -17.93 -8.61 -3.25
N LEU A 503 -19.10 -9.24 -3.22
CA LEU A 503 -19.72 -9.85 -4.40
C LEU A 503 -20.06 -8.80 -5.46
N GLU A 504 -20.68 -7.69 -5.08
CA GLU A 504 -21.03 -6.60 -5.99
C GLU A 504 -19.80 -6.00 -6.67
N LYS A 505 -18.73 -5.76 -5.89
CA LYS A 505 -17.46 -5.26 -6.42
C LYS A 505 -16.83 -6.23 -7.41
N ASP A 506 -16.81 -7.51 -7.05
CA ASP A 506 -16.25 -8.56 -7.89
C ASP A 506 -17.08 -8.80 -9.17
N ILE A 507 -18.40 -8.83 -9.07
CA ILE A 507 -19.30 -8.98 -10.23
C ILE A 507 -19.19 -7.77 -11.15
N ALA A 508 -19.27 -6.53 -10.62
CA ALA A 508 -19.19 -5.31 -11.43
C ALA A 508 -17.88 -5.22 -12.21
N SER A 509 -16.77 -5.72 -11.64
CA SER A 509 -15.46 -5.74 -12.31
C SER A 509 -15.45 -6.56 -13.61
N ARG A 510 -16.32 -7.54 -13.77
CA ARG A 510 -16.41 -8.38 -14.97
C ARG A 510 -17.07 -7.69 -16.15
N TYR A 511 -17.94 -6.74 -15.88
CA TYR A 511 -18.68 -6.01 -16.93
C TYR A 511 -18.05 -4.65 -17.24
N TYR A 512 -17.54 -3.98 -16.20
CA TYR A 512 -17.07 -2.60 -16.28
C TYR A 512 -15.61 -2.43 -15.86
N LEU A 513 -14.88 -3.54 -15.65
CA LEU A 513 -13.47 -3.56 -15.25
C LEU A 513 -13.24 -2.73 -13.98
N GLU A 514 -12.15 -1.97 -13.94
CA GLU A 514 -11.76 -1.16 -12.79
C GLU A 514 -12.80 -0.09 -12.42
N THR A 515 -13.38 0.57 -13.42
CA THR A 515 -14.48 1.54 -13.23
C THR A 515 -15.64 0.93 -12.46
N GLY A 516 -16.07 -0.29 -12.81
CA GLY A 516 -17.16 -0.99 -12.14
C GLY A 516 -16.86 -1.30 -10.68
N SER A 517 -15.64 -1.75 -10.41
CA SER A 517 -15.23 -2.09 -9.04
C SER A 517 -15.18 -0.88 -8.10
N VAL A 518 -14.96 0.32 -8.64
CA VAL A 518 -14.96 1.57 -7.85
C VAL A 518 -16.37 2.13 -7.70
N GLU A 519 -17.10 2.32 -8.80
CA GLU A 519 -18.41 2.98 -8.76
C GLU A 519 -19.46 2.23 -7.93
N VAL A 520 -19.43 0.91 -7.93
CA VAL A 520 -20.38 0.08 -7.18
C VAL A 520 -20.27 0.31 -5.66
N THR A 521 -19.11 0.77 -5.17
CA THR A 521 -18.89 1.02 -3.74
C THR A 521 -19.50 2.34 -3.26
N PHE A 522 -19.77 3.30 -4.14
CA PHE A 522 -20.19 4.66 -3.75
C PHE A 522 -21.47 4.67 -2.91
N LYS A 523 -22.41 3.78 -3.21
CA LYS A 523 -23.68 3.69 -2.50
C LYS A 523 -23.55 3.25 -1.04
N ASN A 524 -22.46 2.55 -0.67
CA ASN A 524 -22.28 1.97 0.67
C ASN A 524 -21.08 2.55 1.43
N ASP A 525 -20.21 3.31 0.77
CA ASP A 525 -19.01 3.88 1.37
C ASP A 525 -19.36 5.07 2.29
N LYS A 526 -19.23 4.85 3.60
CA LYS A 526 -19.54 5.86 4.63
C LYS A 526 -18.61 7.08 4.55
N VAL A 527 -17.36 6.89 4.13
CA VAL A 527 -16.38 7.97 4.03
C VAL A 527 -16.73 8.88 2.85
N ILE A 528 -17.09 8.29 1.70
CA ILE A 528 -17.54 9.05 0.52
C ILE A 528 -18.84 9.78 0.82
N LYS A 529 -19.82 9.13 1.44
CA LYS A 529 -21.10 9.78 1.83
C LYS A 529 -20.86 10.99 2.74
N ARG A 530 -20.05 10.82 3.78
CA ARG A 530 -19.72 11.91 4.70
C ARG A 530 -18.98 13.06 4.01
N SER A 531 -18.13 12.74 3.05
CA SER A 531 -17.41 13.73 2.26
C SER A 531 -18.35 14.55 1.36
N ILE A 532 -19.34 13.90 0.74
CA ILE A 532 -20.37 14.59 -0.05
C ILE A 532 -21.19 15.53 0.83
N GLU A 533 -21.62 15.09 2.02
CA GLU A 533 -22.34 15.91 2.99
C GLU A 533 -21.51 17.13 3.42
N MET A 534 -20.26 16.91 3.80
CA MET A 534 -19.32 17.96 4.22
C MET A 534 -19.12 19.01 3.12
N LEU A 535 -18.84 18.56 1.89
CA LEU A 535 -18.65 19.45 0.74
C LEU A 535 -19.92 20.17 0.32
N GLY A 536 -21.08 19.59 0.61
CA GLY A 536 -22.41 20.20 0.41
C GLY A 536 -22.80 21.24 1.48
N SER A 537 -22.02 21.36 2.57
CA SER A 537 -22.27 22.30 3.68
C SER A 537 -21.15 23.35 3.81
N PRO A 538 -21.20 24.49 3.10
CA PRO A 538 -20.12 25.49 3.10
C PRO A 538 -19.77 26.02 4.50
N ALA A 539 -20.73 26.13 5.40
CA ALA A 539 -20.51 26.60 6.77
C ALA A 539 -19.71 25.55 7.58
N GLU A 540 -20.07 24.28 7.48
CA GLU A 540 -19.38 23.20 8.15
C GLU A 540 -17.95 23.04 7.59
N TYR A 541 -17.80 23.07 6.26
CA TYR A 541 -16.51 23.00 5.58
C TYR A 541 -15.55 24.10 6.07
N LYS A 542 -15.99 25.36 6.08
CA LYS A 542 -15.18 26.49 6.55
C LYS A 542 -14.81 26.37 8.03
N ARG A 543 -15.78 25.98 8.88
CA ARG A 543 -15.54 25.77 10.32
C ARG A 543 -14.48 24.68 10.57
N THR A 544 -14.59 23.54 9.87
CA THR A 544 -13.61 22.45 9.99
C THR A 544 -12.20 22.90 9.58
N LEU A 545 -12.08 23.82 8.62
CA LEU A 545 -10.80 24.41 8.23
C LEU A 545 -10.35 25.59 9.12
N GLY A 546 -11.06 25.92 10.19
CA GLY A 546 -10.72 27.06 11.06
C GLY A 546 -10.88 28.44 10.40
N LYS A 547 -11.71 28.54 9.35
CA LYS A 547 -11.90 29.78 8.57
C LYS A 547 -13.10 30.62 9.02
N ILE A 548 -13.77 30.21 10.07
CA ILE A 548 -14.88 30.93 10.78
C ILE A 548 -14.73 30.65 12.27
#